data_862267656511d1a14c07152e4e45efb4
#
_entry.id   862267656511d1a14c07152e4e45efb4
#
_cell.length_a   1.000
_cell.length_b   1.000
_cell.length_c   1.000
_cell.angle_alpha   90.00
_cell.angle_beta   90.00
_cell.angle_gamma   90.00
#
_symmetry.space_group_name_H-M   'P 1'
#
loop_
_entity.id
_entity.type
_entity.pdbx_description
1 polymer ?
#
loop_
_entity_poly.entity_id
_entity_poly.type
_entity_poly.pdbx_seq_one_letter_code
_entity_poly.pdbx_strand_id
1 'polypeptide(L)'
;MSDLTAFIAGLPKAELHLHIEGSLEPELMFALAQRNGVAIPFASVEEVRAAYSFSRLQDFLDIYYQGANVLLSRADFRDLAIAYFDRAAADGVVHAEIMFDPQTHIARGVAFETVITGLMDGIADAGARHGMSVKLILCFLRHLDEADAFATLAAARPWLEHIAAVGLDSSELGHPPEKFARVFAEARAAGLRLVAHAGEEGPPEYVYQALDLLDIDRLDHGNRSLEDPVLTARLARTGMTLTVCPLSNLKLCVVDDMADHPIDRMLREGLRATINSDDPAYFGGYVADNYRAAAEARGLSRGDLALLARNSFLGSFLPDEAVAAHLARLDAYVEAQ
;
A
#
# COMPACT_ATOMS: atom_id res chain seq x y z
N MET A 1 -18.30 -3.14 21.19
CA MET A 1 -17.40 -2.28 20.39
C MET A 1 -17.60 -0.85 20.86
N SER A 2 -16.53 -0.04 20.95
CA SER A 2 -16.70 1.39 21.21
C SER A 2 -17.48 2.03 20.04
N ASP A 3 -18.16 3.15 20.30
CA ASP A 3 -18.88 3.92 19.28
C ASP A 3 -17.98 4.30 18.09
N LEU A 4 -16.71 4.65 18.37
CA LEU A 4 -15.71 4.96 17.35
C LEU A 4 -15.30 3.74 16.49
N THR A 5 -15.18 2.55 17.10
CA THR A 5 -14.86 1.31 16.37
C THR A 5 -15.96 0.95 15.38
N ALA A 6 -17.24 1.09 15.77
CA ALA A 6 -18.36 0.87 14.87
C ALA A 6 -18.39 1.89 13.72
N PHE A 7 -18.12 3.16 14.03
CA PHE A 7 -18.01 4.21 13.02
C PHE A 7 -16.90 3.91 11.99
N ILE A 8 -15.70 3.53 12.43
CA ILE A 8 -14.57 3.21 11.55
C ILE A 8 -14.89 2.02 10.64
N ALA A 9 -15.48 0.94 11.18
CA ALA A 9 -15.79 -0.25 10.41
C ALA A 9 -16.83 0.01 9.30
N GLY A 10 -17.82 0.86 9.55
CA GLY A 10 -18.83 1.21 8.56
C GLY A 10 -18.46 2.37 7.62
N LEU A 11 -17.38 3.10 7.93
CA LEU A 11 -16.94 4.26 7.14
C LEU A 11 -16.47 3.81 5.75
N PRO A 12 -17.14 4.20 4.64
CA PRO A 12 -16.66 3.90 3.30
C PRO A 12 -15.30 4.57 3.06
N LYS A 13 -14.32 3.80 2.60
CA LYS A 13 -12.96 4.27 2.33
C LYS A 13 -12.33 3.58 1.14
N ALA A 14 -11.33 4.19 0.54
CA ALA A 14 -10.41 3.52 -0.37
C ALA A 14 -9.13 3.18 0.38
N GLU A 15 -8.51 2.06 0.02
CA GLU A 15 -7.15 1.69 0.43
C GLU A 15 -6.22 1.83 -0.78
N LEU A 16 -5.22 2.71 -0.67
CA LEU A 16 -4.40 3.15 -1.80
C LEU A 16 -2.94 2.68 -1.69
N HIS A 17 -2.59 2.05 -0.57
CA HIS A 17 -1.24 1.61 -0.26
C HIS A 17 -1.30 0.30 0.52
N LEU A 18 -1.17 -0.77 -0.22
CA LEU A 18 -1.11 -2.14 0.28
C LEU A 18 -0.22 -2.96 -0.66
N HIS A 19 0.78 -3.62 -0.13
CA HIS A 19 1.52 -4.67 -0.84
C HIS A 19 0.76 -5.98 -0.71
N ILE A 20 0.37 -6.57 -1.85
CA ILE A 20 -0.47 -7.77 -1.79
C ILE A 20 0.28 -8.94 -1.15
N GLU A 21 1.58 -9.06 -1.36
CA GLU A 21 2.43 -10.05 -0.71
C GLU A 21 2.48 -9.84 0.82
N GLY A 22 2.37 -8.59 1.26
CA GLY A 22 2.31 -8.18 2.67
C GLY A 22 1.00 -8.50 3.38
N SER A 23 -0.01 -8.95 2.62
CA SER A 23 -1.27 -9.47 3.16
C SER A 23 -1.24 -10.99 3.42
N LEU A 24 -0.11 -11.65 3.16
CA LEU A 24 0.06 -13.09 3.35
C LEU A 24 0.11 -13.46 4.83
N GLU A 25 -1.06 -13.76 5.39
CA GLU A 25 -1.19 -14.22 6.78
C GLU A 25 -0.43 -15.53 7.01
N PRO A 26 0.16 -15.75 8.20
CA PRO A 26 0.90 -16.97 8.52
C PRO A 26 0.13 -18.27 8.26
N GLU A 27 -1.18 -18.29 8.53
CA GLU A 27 -2.04 -19.47 8.27
C GLU A 27 -2.11 -19.80 6.78
N LEU A 28 -2.26 -18.80 5.92
CA LEU A 28 -2.26 -19.00 4.47
C LEU A 28 -0.87 -19.38 3.99
N MET A 29 0.19 -18.77 4.54
CA MET A 29 1.58 -19.13 4.23
C MET A 29 1.83 -20.62 4.49
N PHE A 30 1.40 -21.16 5.63
CA PHE A 30 1.54 -22.60 5.95
C PHE A 30 0.72 -23.49 5.00
N ALA A 31 -0.51 -23.10 4.69
CA ALA A 31 -1.36 -23.83 3.75
C ALA A 31 -0.74 -23.90 2.35
N LEU A 32 -0.20 -22.77 1.86
CA LEU A 32 0.49 -22.71 0.57
C LEU A 32 1.82 -23.46 0.58
N ALA A 33 2.60 -23.37 1.66
CA ALA A 33 3.82 -24.12 1.83
C ALA A 33 3.56 -25.65 1.72
N GLN A 34 2.53 -26.13 2.40
CA GLN A 34 2.11 -27.54 2.33
C GLN A 34 1.65 -27.92 0.92
N ARG A 35 0.80 -27.09 0.28
CA ARG A 35 0.29 -27.31 -1.08
C ARG A 35 1.42 -27.43 -2.11
N ASN A 36 2.41 -26.57 -1.99
CA ASN A 36 3.48 -26.42 -2.96
C ASN A 36 4.76 -27.21 -2.61
N GLY A 37 4.77 -27.89 -1.46
CA GLY A 37 5.96 -28.65 -1.00
C GLY A 37 7.15 -27.74 -0.69
N VAL A 38 6.91 -26.50 -0.29
CA VAL A 38 7.94 -25.52 0.07
C VAL A 38 8.26 -25.62 1.55
N ALA A 39 9.54 -25.74 1.89
CA ALA A 39 9.97 -25.65 3.27
C ALA A 39 10.01 -24.17 3.72
N ILE A 40 9.40 -23.89 4.87
CA ILE A 40 9.50 -22.60 5.54
C ILE A 40 10.33 -22.73 6.82
N PRO A 41 11.08 -21.70 7.23
CA PRO A 41 12.01 -21.79 8.38
C PRO A 41 11.33 -21.70 9.74
N PHE A 42 10.01 -21.87 9.81
CA PHE A 42 9.19 -21.80 11.01
C PHE A 42 8.43 -23.09 11.25
N ALA A 43 8.33 -23.52 12.49
CA ALA A 43 7.61 -24.75 12.85
C ALA A 43 6.11 -24.50 13.10
N SER A 44 5.69 -23.28 13.37
CA SER A 44 4.29 -22.93 13.62
C SER A 44 3.94 -21.48 13.25
N VAL A 45 2.65 -21.19 13.17
CA VAL A 45 2.09 -19.86 12.98
C VAL A 45 2.54 -18.89 14.08
N GLU A 46 2.60 -19.38 15.32
CA GLU A 46 3.04 -18.60 16.48
C GLU A 46 4.50 -18.19 16.38
N GLU A 47 5.37 -19.08 15.85
CA GLU A 47 6.78 -18.73 15.60
C GLU A 47 6.92 -17.67 14.53
N VAL A 48 6.14 -17.73 13.45
CA VAL A 48 6.11 -16.66 12.43
C VAL A 48 5.73 -15.33 13.05
N ARG A 49 4.61 -15.30 13.82
CA ARG A 49 4.17 -14.05 14.48
C ARG A 49 5.17 -13.53 15.49
N ALA A 50 5.87 -14.43 16.22
CA ALA A 50 6.91 -14.02 17.15
C ALA A 50 8.14 -13.41 16.45
N ALA A 51 8.40 -13.80 15.19
CA ALA A 51 9.47 -13.23 14.38
C ALA A 51 9.16 -11.82 13.84
N TYR A 52 7.90 -11.37 13.88
CA TYR A 52 7.48 -10.04 13.43
C TYR A 52 7.83 -8.95 14.45
N SER A 53 9.13 -8.86 14.76
CA SER A 53 9.71 -7.83 15.64
C SER A 53 10.86 -7.17 14.90
N PHE A 54 10.61 -5.98 14.38
CA PHE A 54 11.52 -5.26 13.50
C PHE A 54 12.15 -4.06 14.24
N SER A 55 13.37 -3.69 13.86
CA SER A 55 14.05 -2.49 14.32
C SER A 55 14.32 -1.50 13.19
N ARG A 56 14.13 -1.94 11.95
CA ARG A 56 14.30 -1.15 10.73
C ARG A 56 13.64 -1.88 9.56
N LEU A 57 13.42 -1.18 8.46
CA LEU A 57 12.81 -1.71 7.23
C LEU A 57 13.49 -2.99 6.71
N GLN A 58 14.83 -3.08 6.75
CA GLN A 58 15.55 -4.25 6.24
C GLN A 58 15.23 -5.53 7.01
N ASP A 59 15.04 -5.47 8.33
CA ASP A 59 14.69 -6.65 9.15
C ASP A 59 13.32 -7.23 8.72
N PHE A 60 12.39 -6.36 8.33
CA PHE A 60 11.10 -6.75 7.77
C PHE A 60 11.26 -7.38 6.38
N LEU A 61 11.97 -6.72 5.47
CA LEU A 61 12.13 -7.20 4.09
C LEU A 61 12.74 -8.60 4.02
N ASP A 62 13.67 -8.93 4.93
CA ASP A 62 14.30 -10.26 4.98
C ASP A 62 13.28 -11.37 5.28
N ILE A 63 12.27 -11.11 6.13
CA ILE A 63 11.19 -12.06 6.44
C ILE A 63 10.11 -12.04 5.34
N TYR A 64 9.78 -10.86 4.84
CA TYR A 64 8.80 -10.66 3.77
C TYR A 64 9.14 -11.48 2.51
N TYR A 65 10.37 -11.34 2.01
CA TYR A 65 10.81 -12.10 0.83
C TYR A 65 10.86 -13.62 1.08
N GLN A 66 11.16 -14.07 2.32
CA GLN A 66 11.09 -15.48 2.67
C GLN A 66 9.63 -15.98 2.66
N GLY A 67 8.70 -15.22 3.20
CA GLY A 67 7.27 -15.54 3.18
C GLY A 67 6.73 -15.69 1.77
N ALA A 68 7.09 -14.77 0.87
CA ALA A 68 6.66 -14.79 -0.53
C ALA A 68 7.09 -16.06 -1.31
N ASN A 69 8.05 -16.85 -0.81
CA ASN A 69 8.53 -18.07 -1.46
C ASN A 69 7.47 -19.16 -1.64
N VAL A 70 6.37 -19.14 -0.89
CA VAL A 70 5.27 -20.08 -1.02
C VAL A 70 4.34 -19.80 -2.20
N LEU A 71 4.42 -18.61 -2.80
CA LEU A 71 3.58 -18.16 -3.92
C LEU A 71 4.22 -18.61 -5.26
N LEU A 72 3.71 -19.69 -5.86
CA LEU A 72 4.30 -20.30 -7.05
C LEU A 72 3.34 -20.43 -8.23
N SER A 73 2.04 -20.50 -8.00
CA SER A 73 1.03 -20.77 -9.02
C SER A 73 -0.01 -19.66 -9.09
N ARG A 74 -0.72 -19.56 -10.23
CA ARG A 74 -1.86 -18.65 -10.41
C ARG A 74 -2.89 -18.79 -9.28
N ALA A 75 -3.12 -20.02 -8.80
CA ALA A 75 -4.05 -20.27 -7.71
C ALA A 75 -3.58 -19.68 -6.38
N ASP A 76 -2.25 -19.64 -6.14
CA ASP A 76 -1.70 -19.05 -4.92
C ASP A 76 -1.94 -17.54 -4.86
N PHE A 77 -1.68 -16.82 -5.96
CA PHE A 77 -1.92 -15.38 -6.05
C PHE A 77 -3.42 -15.04 -6.00
N ARG A 78 -4.28 -15.90 -6.61
CA ARG A 78 -5.73 -15.75 -6.48
C ARG A 78 -6.18 -15.91 -5.02
N ASP A 79 -5.73 -16.96 -4.32
CA ASP A 79 -6.11 -17.23 -2.94
C ASP A 79 -5.62 -16.11 -2.00
N LEU A 80 -4.41 -15.59 -2.22
CA LEU A 80 -3.86 -14.44 -1.50
C LEU A 80 -4.75 -13.21 -1.68
N ALA A 81 -5.08 -12.86 -2.93
CA ALA A 81 -5.92 -11.71 -3.24
C ALA A 81 -7.32 -11.84 -2.63
N ILE A 82 -7.95 -13.01 -2.71
CA ILE A 82 -9.26 -13.27 -2.09
C ILE A 82 -9.21 -13.07 -0.58
N ALA A 83 -8.18 -13.63 0.08
CA ALA A 83 -8.03 -13.51 1.54
C ALA A 83 -7.92 -12.03 1.96
N TYR A 84 -7.15 -11.24 1.23
CA TYR A 84 -7.07 -9.79 1.47
C TYR A 84 -8.42 -9.09 1.26
N PHE A 85 -9.07 -9.29 0.09
CA PHE A 85 -10.30 -8.57 -0.23
C PHE A 85 -11.46 -8.90 0.71
N ASP A 86 -11.53 -10.11 1.23
CA ASP A 86 -12.52 -10.48 2.26
C ASP A 86 -12.33 -9.67 3.55
N ARG A 87 -11.07 -9.44 3.96
CA ARG A 87 -10.73 -8.61 5.12
C ARG A 87 -10.99 -7.13 4.85
N ALA A 88 -10.54 -6.62 3.72
CA ALA A 88 -10.73 -5.23 3.32
C ALA A 88 -12.22 -4.85 3.22
N ALA A 89 -13.06 -5.74 2.68
CA ALA A 89 -14.50 -5.53 2.61
C ALA A 89 -15.13 -5.46 4.02
N ALA A 90 -14.70 -6.30 4.95
CA ALA A 90 -15.15 -6.25 6.34
C ALA A 90 -14.75 -4.95 7.06
N ASP A 91 -13.67 -4.31 6.63
CA ASP A 91 -13.18 -3.02 7.12
C ASP A 91 -13.84 -1.80 6.44
N GLY A 92 -14.80 -2.01 5.54
CA GLY A 92 -15.50 -0.94 4.84
C GLY A 92 -14.75 -0.39 3.61
N VAL A 93 -13.74 -1.09 3.11
CA VAL A 93 -13.07 -0.73 1.85
C VAL A 93 -13.99 -1.00 0.68
N VAL A 94 -14.21 0.00 -0.16
CA VAL A 94 -15.06 -0.08 -1.36
C VAL A 94 -14.25 0.06 -2.66
N HIS A 95 -13.01 0.50 -2.54
CA HIS A 95 -12.03 0.60 -3.61
C HIS A 95 -10.64 0.31 -3.06
N ALA A 96 -9.83 -0.47 -3.78
CA ALA A 96 -8.45 -0.73 -3.42
C ALA A 96 -7.51 -0.52 -4.61
N GLU A 97 -6.33 0.03 -4.34
CA GLU A 97 -5.22 0.12 -5.30
C GLU A 97 -4.05 -0.65 -4.72
N ILE A 98 -3.84 -1.87 -5.20
CA ILE A 98 -2.91 -2.83 -4.61
C ILE A 98 -1.60 -2.87 -5.38
N MET A 99 -0.51 -2.79 -4.65
CA MET A 99 0.85 -2.94 -5.13
C MET A 99 1.21 -4.42 -5.23
N PHE A 100 2.02 -4.79 -6.21
CA PHE A 100 2.58 -6.13 -6.34
C PHE A 100 4.00 -6.08 -6.91
N ASP A 101 4.85 -7.02 -6.46
CA ASP A 101 6.29 -7.06 -6.70
C ASP A 101 6.69 -8.23 -7.61
N PRO A 102 6.44 -8.18 -8.94
CA PRO A 102 6.73 -9.31 -9.81
C PRO A 102 8.21 -9.68 -9.85
N GLN A 103 9.13 -8.75 -9.61
CA GLN A 103 10.58 -9.02 -9.58
C GLN A 103 10.95 -10.06 -8.51
N THR A 104 10.30 -10.02 -7.34
CA THR A 104 10.45 -11.02 -6.27
C THR A 104 10.12 -12.43 -6.75
N HIS A 105 9.10 -12.55 -7.59
CA HIS A 105 8.60 -13.83 -8.10
C HIS A 105 9.40 -14.30 -9.32
N ILE A 106 9.69 -13.41 -10.27
CA ILE A 106 10.45 -13.72 -11.49
C ILE A 106 11.85 -14.22 -11.14
N ALA A 107 12.52 -13.63 -10.15
CA ALA A 107 13.84 -14.07 -9.68
C ALA A 107 13.86 -15.55 -9.21
N ARG A 108 12.68 -16.08 -8.80
CA ARG A 108 12.48 -17.48 -8.38
C ARG A 108 11.93 -18.38 -9.49
N GLY A 109 11.81 -17.88 -10.72
CA GLY A 109 11.31 -18.65 -11.86
C GLY A 109 9.78 -18.64 -12.01
N VAL A 110 9.03 -17.82 -11.26
CA VAL A 110 7.59 -17.64 -11.44
C VAL A 110 7.37 -16.59 -12.53
N ALA A 111 6.66 -16.95 -13.59
CA ALA A 111 6.43 -16.05 -14.71
C ALA A 111 5.54 -14.86 -14.32
N PHE A 112 5.78 -13.67 -14.89
CA PHE A 112 4.93 -12.49 -14.73
C PHE A 112 3.45 -12.78 -14.96
N GLU A 113 3.13 -13.54 -16.04
CA GLU A 113 1.77 -13.96 -16.37
C GLU A 113 1.09 -14.73 -15.23
N THR A 114 1.83 -15.60 -14.52
CA THR A 114 1.31 -16.37 -13.38
C THR A 114 0.85 -15.45 -12.25
N VAL A 115 1.66 -14.44 -11.94
CA VAL A 115 1.37 -13.47 -10.89
C VAL A 115 0.13 -12.65 -11.26
N ILE A 116 0.19 -11.94 -12.39
CA ILE A 116 -0.88 -11.00 -12.77
C ILE A 116 -2.21 -11.69 -13.03
N THR A 117 -2.21 -12.87 -13.67
CA THR A 117 -3.48 -13.59 -13.91
C THR A 117 -4.11 -14.13 -12.63
N GLY A 118 -3.29 -14.54 -11.65
CA GLY A 118 -3.80 -14.93 -10.33
C GLY A 118 -4.43 -13.74 -9.58
N LEU A 119 -3.77 -12.59 -9.58
CA LEU A 119 -4.32 -11.37 -8.99
C LEU A 119 -5.62 -10.93 -9.69
N MET A 120 -5.67 -10.97 -11.02
CA MET A 120 -6.88 -10.64 -11.80
C MET A 120 -8.05 -11.57 -11.46
N ASP A 121 -7.81 -12.86 -11.26
CA ASP A 121 -8.87 -13.80 -10.81
C ASP A 121 -9.42 -13.39 -9.44
N GLY A 122 -8.55 -13.04 -8.50
CA GLY A 122 -8.95 -12.54 -7.18
C GLY A 122 -9.72 -11.22 -7.25
N ILE A 123 -9.30 -10.30 -8.11
CA ILE A 123 -9.99 -9.02 -8.35
C ILE A 123 -11.40 -9.23 -8.91
N ALA A 124 -11.54 -10.15 -9.87
CA ALA A 124 -12.86 -10.50 -10.41
C ALA A 124 -13.79 -11.08 -9.33
N ASP A 125 -13.25 -11.89 -8.45
CA ASP A 125 -13.96 -12.48 -7.30
C ASP A 125 -14.40 -11.40 -6.30
N ALA A 126 -13.52 -10.43 -5.97
CA ALA A 126 -13.82 -9.31 -5.09
C ALA A 126 -14.94 -8.42 -5.63
N GLY A 127 -14.90 -8.12 -6.92
CA GLY A 127 -15.98 -7.42 -7.61
C GLY A 127 -17.31 -8.15 -7.52
N ALA A 128 -17.32 -9.47 -7.77
CA ALA A 128 -18.52 -10.28 -7.73
C ALA A 128 -19.11 -10.45 -6.33
N ARG A 129 -18.27 -10.60 -5.31
CA ARG A 129 -18.73 -10.87 -3.92
C ARG A 129 -18.99 -9.62 -3.09
N HIS A 130 -18.18 -8.59 -3.27
CA HIS A 130 -18.19 -7.39 -2.40
C HIS A 130 -18.59 -6.11 -3.14
N GLY A 131 -18.69 -6.13 -4.48
CA GLY A 131 -18.87 -4.92 -5.28
C GLY A 131 -17.67 -3.97 -5.20
N MET A 132 -16.51 -4.47 -4.78
CA MET A 132 -15.29 -3.69 -4.62
C MET A 132 -14.64 -3.45 -5.99
N SER A 133 -14.26 -2.22 -6.28
CA SER A 133 -13.41 -1.90 -7.42
C SER A 133 -11.94 -1.98 -7.02
N VAL A 134 -11.11 -2.52 -7.92
CA VAL A 134 -9.68 -2.70 -7.63
C VAL A 134 -8.83 -2.25 -8.81
N LYS A 135 -7.66 -1.67 -8.53
CA LYS A 135 -6.61 -1.36 -9.51
C LYS A 135 -5.28 -1.98 -9.08
N LEU A 136 -4.45 -2.35 -10.06
CA LEU A 136 -3.10 -2.86 -9.84
C LEU A 136 -2.07 -1.77 -10.01
N ILE A 137 -1.06 -1.76 -9.12
CA ILE A 137 0.15 -0.94 -9.18
C ILE A 137 1.34 -1.88 -9.29
N LEU A 138 2.05 -1.82 -10.41
CA LEU A 138 3.26 -2.61 -10.65
C LEU A 138 4.45 -1.92 -9.99
N CYS A 139 5.04 -2.50 -8.95
CA CYS A 139 6.17 -1.90 -8.26
C CYS A 139 7.52 -2.35 -8.81
N PHE A 140 8.49 -1.45 -8.73
CA PHE A 140 9.90 -1.69 -9.01
C PHE A 140 10.69 -1.66 -7.72
N LEU A 141 11.42 -2.74 -7.44
CA LEU A 141 12.27 -2.88 -6.26
C LEU A 141 13.51 -1.99 -6.40
N ARG A 142 13.58 -0.92 -5.62
CA ARG A 142 14.59 0.15 -5.76
C ARG A 142 16.01 -0.26 -5.39
N HIS A 143 16.19 -1.37 -4.68
CA HIS A 143 17.51 -1.94 -4.39
C HIS A 143 18.12 -2.63 -5.62
N LEU A 144 17.32 -3.00 -6.63
CA LEU A 144 17.78 -3.52 -7.91
C LEU A 144 18.19 -2.39 -8.87
N ASP A 145 18.80 -2.75 -9.99
CA ASP A 145 19.18 -1.77 -11.01
C ASP A 145 17.98 -1.32 -11.86
N GLU A 146 18.04 -0.09 -12.42
CA GLU A 146 16.99 0.41 -13.31
C GLU A 146 16.77 -0.50 -14.54
N ALA A 147 17.79 -1.24 -14.97
CA ALA A 147 17.68 -2.22 -16.05
C ALA A 147 16.69 -3.34 -15.72
N ASP A 148 16.60 -3.76 -14.46
CA ASP A 148 15.64 -4.77 -14.00
C ASP A 148 14.21 -4.20 -14.03
N ALA A 149 14.02 -2.92 -13.70
CA ALA A 149 12.74 -2.23 -13.81
C ALA A 149 12.29 -2.12 -15.28
N PHE A 150 13.19 -1.82 -16.21
CA PHE A 150 12.89 -1.85 -17.66
C PHE A 150 12.49 -3.25 -18.14
N ALA A 151 13.19 -4.29 -17.69
CA ALA A 151 12.85 -5.67 -18.03
C ALA A 151 11.44 -6.04 -17.50
N THR A 152 11.11 -5.60 -16.27
CA THR A 152 9.80 -5.79 -15.65
C THR A 152 8.70 -5.05 -16.38
N LEU A 153 8.92 -3.77 -16.75
CA LEU A 153 7.98 -2.99 -17.55
C LEU A 153 7.75 -3.63 -18.93
N ALA A 154 8.81 -4.16 -19.55
CA ALA A 154 8.70 -4.88 -20.83
C ALA A 154 7.87 -6.16 -20.70
N ALA A 155 8.04 -6.94 -19.61
CA ALA A 155 7.22 -8.12 -19.32
C ALA A 155 5.75 -7.76 -19.06
N ALA A 156 5.49 -6.58 -18.50
CA ALA A 156 4.15 -6.08 -18.23
C ALA A 156 3.41 -5.56 -19.48
N ARG A 157 4.09 -5.30 -20.59
CA ARG A 157 3.49 -4.69 -21.79
C ARG A 157 2.19 -5.36 -22.30
N PRO A 158 2.06 -6.71 -22.32
CA PRO A 158 0.82 -7.37 -22.72
C PRO A 158 -0.36 -7.12 -21.77
N TRP A 159 -0.11 -6.60 -20.58
CA TRP A 159 -1.04 -6.48 -19.45
C TRP A 159 -1.33 -5.05 -19.03
N LEU A 160 -0.80 -4.04 -19.76
CA LEU A 160 -0.89 -2.63 -19.35
C LEU A 160 -2.33 -2.14 -19.18
N GLU A 161 -3.30 -2.71 -19.88
CA GLU A 161 -4.73 -2.37 -19.71
C GLU A 161 -5.28 -2.74 -18.32
N HIS A 162 -4.60 -3.65 -17.59
CA HIS A 162 -4.97 -4.09 -16.26
C HIS A 162 -4.15 -3.41 -15.15
N ILE A 163 -3.13 -2.64 -15.52
CA ILE A 163 -2.21 -1.94 -14.60
C ILE A 163 -2.50 -0.45 -14.65
N ALA A 164 -2.88 0.13 -13.52
CA ALA A 164 -3.21 1.55 -13.45
C ALA A 164 -1.98 2.44 -13.25
N ALA A 165 -0.97 1.92 -12.54
CA ALA A 165 0.20 2.68 -12.17
C ALA A 165 1.46 1.80 -12.09
N VAL A 166 2.62 2.45 -12.11
CA VAL A 166 3.87 1.87 -11.59
C VAL A 166 4.23 2.52 -10.27
N GLY A 167 4.90 1.76 -9.39
CA GLY A 167 5.40 2.19 -8.09
C GLY A 167 6.90 2.00 -7.94
N LEU A 168 7.49 2.66 -6.97
CA LEU A 168 8.86 2.47 -6.52
C LEU A 168 8.85 2.13 -5.03
N ASP A 169 9.36 0.98 -4.64
CA ASP A 169 9.29 0.47 -3.27
C ASP A 169 10.57 -0.25 -2.81
N SER A 170 10.50 -1.00 -1.70
CA SER A 170 11.63 -1.68 -1.07
C SER A 170 12.56 -0.72 -0.33
N SER A 171 13.80 -1.15 -0.01
CA SER A 171 14.77 -0.46 0.84
C SER A 171 15.05 0.97 0.37
N GLU A 172 14.61 1.98 1.12
CA GLU A 172 14.68 3.37 0.70
C GLU A 172 16.08 3.95 0.88
N LEU A 173 16.71 3.71 2.03
CA LEU A 173 18.03 4.29 2.35
C LEU A 173 19.12 3.81 1.39
N GLY A 174 19.82 4.75 0.78
CA GLY A 174 20.87 4.48 -0.20
C GLY A 174 20.39 4.18 -1.64
N HIS A 175 19.07 4.20 -1.86
CA HIS A 175 18.45 3.94 -3.16
C HIS A 175 17.54 5.10 -3.59
N PRO A 176 18.09 6.27 -3.95
CA PRO A 176 17.32 7.47 -4.25
C PRO A 176 16.44 7.31 -5.50
N PRO A 177 15.30 8.00 -5.56
CA PRO A 177 14.38 7.95 -6.70
C PRO A 177 15.02 8.31 -8.04
N GLU A 178 16.00 9.22 -8.08
CA GLU A 178 16.70 9.63 -9.31
C GLU A 178 17.24 8.47 -10.15
N LYS A 179 17.57 7.35 -9.52
CA LYS A 179 18.03 6.11 -10.15
C LYS A 179 17.01 5.54 -11.17
N PHE A 180 15.72 5.84 -11.02
CA PHE A 180 14.63 5.28 -11.80
C PHE A 180 13.94 6.29 -12.73
N ALA A 181 14.53 7.46 -12.94
CA ALA A 181 13.91 8.56 -13.70
C ALA A 181 13.54 8.14 -15.14
N ARG A 182 14.36 7.33 -15.82
CA ARG A 182 14.12 6.94 -17.21
C ARG A 182 12.99 5.91 -17.35
N VAL A 183 12.93 4.92 -16.46
CA VAL A 183 11.88 3.90 -16.52
C VAL A 183 10.52 4.50 -16.12
N PHE A 184 10.49 5.46 -15.19
CA PHE A 184 9.28 6.22 -14.86
C PHE A 184 8.79 7.07 -16.03
N ALA A 185 9.70 7.74 -16.75
CA ALA A 185 9.36 8.46 -17.98
C ALA A 185 8.79 7.53 -19.07
N GLU A 186 9.32 6.29 -19.23
CA GLU A 186 8.77 5.30 -20.15
C GLU A 186 7.38 4.81 -19.71
N ALA A 187 7.18 4.56 -18.42
CA ALA A 187 5.89 4.18 -17.86
C ALA A 187 4.83 5.30 -18.07
N ARG A 188 5.21 6.57 -17.85
CA ARG A 188 4.37 7.73 -18.15
C ARG A 188 4.00 7.78 -19.64
N ALA A 189 4.96 7.57 -20.54
CA ALA A 189 4.73 7.54 -21.98
C ALA A 189 3.82 6.38 -22.42
N ALA A 190 3.79 5.28 -21.64
CA ALA A 190 2.88 4.16 -21.83
C ALA A 190 1.45 4.42 -21.28
N GLY A 191 1.20 5.59 -20.65
CA GLY A 191 -0.10 6.00 -20.14
C GLY A 191 -0.37 5.59 -18.70
N LEU A 192 0.63 5.09 -17.97
CA LEU A 192 0.49 4.70 -16.57
C LEU A 192 0.59 5.90 -15.63
N ARG A 193 -0.09 5.82 -14.48
CA ARG A 193 0.13 6.70 -13.35
C ARG A 193 1.43 6.29 -12.63
N LEU A 194 1.98 7.21 -11.83
CA LEU A 194 3.26 7.03 -11.17
C LEU A 194 3.11 7.27 -9.68
N VAL A 195 3.58 6.33 -8.86
CA VAL A 195 3.63 6.47 -7.40
C VAL A 195 5.04 6.09 -6.91
N ALA A 196 5.45 6.58 -5.76
CA ALA A 196 6.74 6.22 -5.19
C ALA A 196 6.74 6.37 -3.68
N HIS A 197 7.34 5.39 -2.99
CA HIS A 197 7.74 5.53 -1.59
C HIS A 197 8.86 6.55 -1.50
N ALA A 198 8.64 7.62 -0.77
CA ALA A 198 9.68 8.58 -0.46
C ALA A 198 9.38 9.31 0.85
N GLY A 199 10.42 9.50 1.66
CA GLY A 199 10.29 10.13 2.97
C GLY A 199 9.61 9.24 4.02
N GLU A 200 9.73 7.93 3.92
CA GLU A 200 9.46 6.98 4.99
C GLU A 200 10.68 6.94 5.93
N GLU A 201 11.80 6.38 5.47
CA GLU A 201 13.11 6.42 6.14
C GLU A 201 14.05 7.44 5.48
N GLY A 202 13.91 7.67 4.18
CA GLY A 202 14.73 8.55 3.39
C GLY A 202 14.48 10.03 3.68
N PRO A 203 15.48 10.89 3.44
CA PRO A 203 15.38 12.33 3.74
C PRO A 203 14.40 13.05 2.82
N PRO A 204 14.00 14.32 3.15
CA PRO A 204 13.13 15.16 2.31
C PRO A 204 13.61 15.29 0.86
N GLU A 205 14.91 15.18 0.61
CA GLU A 205 15.50 15.21 -0.73
C GLU A 205 14.96 14.09 -1.63
N TYR A 206 14.65 12.91 -1.07
CA TYR A 206 14.05 11.82 -1.84
C TYR A 206 12.61 12.14 -2.24
N VAL A 207 11.87 12.87 -1.41
CA VAL A 207 10.55 13.37 -1.80
C VAL A 207 10.65 14.40 -2.93
N TYR A 208 11.61 15.33 -2.85
CA TYR A 208 11.87 16.25 -3.98
C TYR A 208 12.20 15.49 -5.27
N GLN A 209 13.07 14.48 -5.19
CA GLN A 209 13.41 13.66 -6.37
C GLN A 209 12.19 12.91 -6.93
N ALA A 210 11.35 12.33 -6.08
CA ALA A 210 10.13 11.68 -6.52
C ALA A 210 9.18 12.67 -7.24
N LEU A 211 9.03 13.88 -6.70
CA LEU A 211 8.19 14.93 -7.30
C LEU A 211 8.77 15.50 -8.60
N ASP A 212 10.07 15.77 -8.64
CA ASP A 212 10.69 16.59 -9.69
C ASP A 212 11.34 15.74 -10.80
N LEU A 213 11.77 14.53 -10.49
CA LEU A 213 12.45 13.63 -11.44
C LEU A 213 11.58 12.47 -11.89
N LEU A 214 10.75 11.91 -11.00
CA LEU A 214 9.83 10.85 -11.36
C LEU A 214 8.46 11.38 -11.80
N ASP A 215 8.11 12.64 -11.48
CA ASP A 215 6.83 13.29 -11.80
C ASP A 215 5.64 12.46 -11.29
N ILE A 216 5.68 12.06 -10.01
CA ILE A 216 4.69 11.19 -9.41
C ILE A 216 3.30 11.83 -9.30
N ASP A 217 2.24 11.01 -9.44
CA ASP A 217 0.84 11.40 -9.23
C ASP A 217 0.42 11.28 -7.77
N ARG A 218 1.12 10.44 -6.96
CA ARG A 218 0.87 10.21 -5.54
C ARG A 218 2.16 9.84 -4.83
N LEU A 219 2.31 10.35 -3.61
CA LEU A 219 3.45 10.10 -2.74
C LEU A 219 3.09 9.02 -1.73
N ASP A 220 3.85 7.92 -1.71
CA ASP A 220 3.65 6.88 -0.72
C ASP A 220 4.48 7.19 0.53
N HIS A 221 3.87 7.07 1.73
CA HIS A 221 4.30 7.56 3.04
C HIS A 221 4.43 9.09 3.13
N GLY A 222 5.60 9.63 2.84
CA GLY A 222 5.86 11.08 2.88
C GLY A 222 6.03 11.68 4.27
N ASN A 223 6.20 10.87 5.32
CA ASN A 223 6.25 11.30 6.73
C ASN A 223 7.33 12.36 6.98
N ARG A 224 8.52 12.18 6.41
CA ARG A 224 9.65 13.08 6.58
C ARG A 224 9.55 14.38 5.77
N SER A 225 8.49 14.54 4.95
CA SER A 225 8.17 15.84 4.33
C SER A 225 7.93 16.94 5.37
N LEU A 226 7.50 16.57 6.57
CA LEU A 226 7.27 17.50 7.68
C LEU A 226 8.56 18.08 8.31
N GLU A 227 9.72 17.55 7.94
CA GLU A 227 11.04 18.07 8.35
C GLU A 227 11.43 19.33 7.55
N ASP A 228 10.84 19.51 6.37
CA ASP A 228 11.05 20.68 5.50
C ASP A 228 9.75 21.47 5.32
N PRO A 229 9.63 22.67 5.93
CA PRO A 229 8.42 23.51 5.79
C PRO A 229 8.14 23.96 4.36
N VAL A 230 9.15 24.08 3.50
CA VAL A 230 8.97 24.48 2.08
C VAL A 230 8.36 23.32 1.31
N LEU A 231 8.84 22.10 1.54
CA LEU A 231 8.28 20.88 0.97
C LEU A 231 6.84 20.67 1.44
N THR A 232 6.58 20.75 2.75
CA THR A 232 5.23 20.64 3.33
C THR A 232 4.26 21.63 2.68
N ALA A 233 4.65 22.92 2.58
CA ALA A 233 3.82 23.95 1.94
C ALA A 233 3.60 23.65 0.44
N ARG A 234 4.58 23.09 -0.26
CA ARG A 234 4.44 22.67 -1.66
C ARG A 234 3.40 21.56 -1.79
N LEU A 235 3.50 20.51 -0.98
CA LEU A 235 2.57 19.35 -0.99
C LEU A 235 1.13 19.80 -0.69
N ALA A 236 0.94 20.64 0.33
CA ALA A 236 -0.38 21.20 0.68
C ALA A 236 -0.97 22.02 -0.48
N ARG A 237 -0.17 22.92 -1.09
CA ARG A 237 -0.62 23.77 -2.20
C ARG A 237 -0.97 22.98 -3.45
N THR A 238 -0.22 21.94 -3.78
CA THR A 238 -0.46 21.11 -4.96
C THR A 238 -1.58 20.08 -4.74
N GLY A 239 -1.94 19.81 -3.47
CA GLY A 239 -2.89 18.77 -3.13
C GLY A 239 -2.36 17.38 -3.42
N MET A 240 -1.01 17.19 -3.39
CA MET A 240 -0.41 15.86 -3.50
C MET A 240 -0.95 14.95 -2.41
N THR A 241 -1.44 13.77 -2.79
CA THR A 241 -1.93 12.79 -1.83
C THR A 241 -0.77 12.01 -1.24
N LEU A 242 -0.78 11.86 0.10
CA LEU A 242 0.18 11.06 0.86
C LEU A 242 -0.53 9.81 1.40
N THR A 243 0.00 8.64 1.11
CA THR A 243 -0.56 7.36 1.60
C THR A 243 0.16 6.92 2.86
N VAL A 244 -0.31 7.39 3.99
CA VAL A 244 0.32 7.17 5.31
C VAL A 244 -0.12 5.83 5.88
N CYS A 245 0.82 5.10 6.51
CA CYS A 245 0.64 3.75 7.04
C CYS A 245 1.02 3.70 8.53
N PRO A 246 0.09 4.07 9.46
CA PRO A 246 0.45 4.30 10.86
C PRO A 246 1.05 3.11 11.59
N LEU A 247 0.50 1.89 11.43
CA LEU A 247 1.03 0.70 12.08
C LEU A 247 2.38 0.27 11.51
N SER A 248 2.58 0.43 10.19
CA SER A 248 3.89 0.25 9.55
C SER A 248 4.92 1.21 10.14
N ASN A 249 4.58 2.51 10.21
CA ASN A 249 5.48 3.52 10.75
C ASN A 249 5.90 3.24 12.20
N LEU A 250 5.01 2.67 13.02
CA LEU A 250 5.35 2.22 14.37
C LEU A 250 6.24 0.97 14.36
N LYS A 251 5.87 -0.03 13.54
CA LYS A 251 6.59 -1.32 13.49
C LYS A 251 7.99 -1.22 12.91
N LEU A 252 8.20 -0.31 11.97
CA LEU A 252 9.49 -0.04 11.32
C LEU A 252 10.30 1.06 12.04
N CYS A 253 9.82 1.50 13.20
CA CYS A 253 10.49 2.53 14.02
C CYS A 253 10.69 3.88 13.30
N VAL A 254 9.81 4.21 12.34
CA VAL A 254 9.70 5.56 11.78
C VAL A 254 9.19 6.53 12.85
N VAL A 255 8.33 6.03 13.73
CA VAL A 255 7.94 6.66 14.99
C VAL A 255 8.16 5.69 16.16
N ASP A 256 8.60 6.18 17.31
CA ASP A 256 8.86 5.36 18.49
C ASP A 256 7.56 4.98 19.23
N ASP A 257 6.56 5.85 19.17
CA ASP A 257 5.25 5.66 19.79
C ASP A 257 4.14 6.17 18.83
N MET A 258 3.00 5.49 18.78
CA MET A 258 1.84 5.96 18.02
C MET A 258 1.35 7.34 18.50
N ALA A 259 1.58 7.68 19.77
CA ALA A 259 1.29 9.01 20.31
C ALA A 259 2.12 10.14 19.64
N ASP A 260 3.24 9.82 19.01
CA ASP A 260 4.09 10.77 18.28
C ASP A 260 3.80 10.77 16.76
N HIS A 261 2.92 9.89 16.29
CA HIS A 261 2.61 9.78 14.87
C HIS A 261 2.04 11.09 14.29
N PRO A 262 2.57 11.62 13.17
CA PRO A 262 2.31 12.98 12.73
C PRO A 262 0.99 13.19 11.97
N ILE A 263 0.10 12.19 11.88
CA ILE A 263 -1.11 12.23 11.04
C ILE A 263 -2.02 13.45 11.30
N ASP A 264 -2.22 13.82 12.58
CA ASP A 264 -3.01 14.98 12.97
C ASP A 264 -2.34 16.30 12.59
N ARG A 265 -1.00 16.36 12.63
CA ARG A 265 -0.22 17.49 12.14
C ARG A 265 -0.35 17.62 10.62
N MET A 266 -0.26 16.50 9.88
CA MET A 266 -0.45 16.50 8.43
C MET A 266 -1.79 17.11 8.03
N LEU A 267 -2.88 16.73 8.71
CA LEU A 267 -4.20 17.31 8.46
C LEU A 267 -4.26 18.80 8.79
N ARG A 268 -3.69 19.22 9.94
CA ARG A 268 -3.65 20.65 10.32
C ARG A 268 -2.84 21.52 9.35
N GLU A 269 -1.79 20.97 8.76
CA GLU A 269 -0.97 21.67 7.76
C GLU A 269 -1.58 21.61 6.34
N GLY A 270 -2.77 21.01 6.19
CA GLY A 270 -3.52 20.97 4.93
C GLY A 270 -3.01 19.92 3.94
N LEU A 271 -2.22 18.94 4.39
CA LEU A 271 -1.79 17.83 3.55
C LEU A 271 -2.97 16.89 3.27
N ARG A 272 -3.06 16.38 2.05
CA ARG A 272 -4.03 15.36 1.68
C ARG A 272 -3.52 13.98 2.10
N ALA A 273 -3.47 13.73 3.41
CA ALA A 273 -3.09 12.45 3.96
C ALA A 273 -4.26 11.46 3.91
N THR A 274 -3.94 10.18 3.73
CA THR A 274 -4.85 9.03 3.82
C THR A 274 -4.29 8.03 4.83
N ILE A 275 -5.10 7.06 5.26
CA ILE A 275 -4.64 5.95 6.11
C ILE A 275 -4.76 4.65 5.32
N ASN A 276 -3.70 3.83 5.37
CA ASN A 276 -3.56 2.56 4.68
C ASN A 276 -2.87 1.53 5.58
N SER A 277 -2.82 0.27 5.16
CA SER A 277 -2.28 -0.82 5.99
C SER A 277 -0.87 -1.27 5.62
N ASP A 278 -0.39 -0.95 4.40
CA ASP A 278 0.94 -1.33 3.91
C ASP A 278 1.10 -2.86 3.79
N ASP A 279 1.65 -3.53 4.80
CA ASP A 279 1.82 -4.98 4.91
C ASP A 279 1.06 -5.51 6.14
N PRO A 280 -0.28 -5.61 6.08
CA PRO A 280 -1.13 -5.79 7.26
C PRO A 280 -0.86 -7.07 8.05
N ALA A 281 -0.43 -8.17 7.38
CA ALA A 281 -0.11 -9.42 8.04
C ALA A 281 1.15 -9.32 8.91
N TYR A 282 2.07 -8.41 8.57
CA TYR A 282 3.34 -8.20 9.26
C TYR A 282 3.29 -7.08 10.30
N PHE A 283 2.52 -6.03 10.03
CA PHE A 283 2.48 -4.84 10.90
C PHE A 283 1.33 -4.85 11.90
N GLY A 284 0.52 -5.90 11.89
CA GLY A 284 -0.40 -6.22 12.97
C GLY A 284 -1.79 -5.58 12.84
N GLY A 285 -2.21 -5.21 11.63
CA GLY A 285 -3.58 -4.77 11.41
C GLY A 285 -3.87 -4.25 10.01
N TYR A 286 -5.11 -4.44 9.59
CA TYR A 286 -5.65 -3.96 8.32
C TYR A 286 -6.04 -2.48 8.42
N VAL A 287 -6.68 -1.95 7.39
CA VAL A 287 -6.95 -0.51 7.29
C VAL A 287 -7.81 0.03 8.45
N ALA A 288 -8.81 -0.72 8.92
CA ALA A 288 -9.62 -0.28 10.06
C ALA A 288 -8.82 -0.26 11.38
N ASP A 289 -7.85 -1.17 11.53
CA ASP A 289 -6.95 -1.18 12.69
C ASP A 289 -6.01 0.03 12.67
N ASN A 290 -5.52 0.41 11.48
CA ASN A 290 -4.72 1.62 11.29
C ASN A 290 -5.50 2.90 11.63
N TYR A 291 -6.76 3.00 11.15
CA TYR A 291 -7.66 4.10 11.51
C TYR A 291 -7.88 4.17 13.02
N ARG A 292 -8.14 3.02 13.68
CA ARG A 292 -8.38 2.94 15.11
C ARG A 292 -7.14 3.33 15.91
N ALA A 293 -5.97 2.75 15.61
CA ALA A 293 -4.72 3.04 16.30
C ALA A 293 -4.35 4.52 16.21
N ALA A 294 -4.45 5.12 15.03
CA ALA A 294 -4.20 6.55 14.85
C ALA A 294 -5.23 7.42 15.60
N ALA A 295 -6.52 7.06 15.55
CA ALA A 295 -7.57 7.81 16.22
C ALA A 295 -7.42 7.80 17.75
N GLU A 296 -7.16 6.62 18.34
CA GLU A 296 -6.99 6.47 19.78
C GLU A 296 -5.76 7.21 20.30
N ALA A 297 -4.64 7.09 19.58
CA ALA A 297 -3.37 7.69 20.01
C ALA A 297 -3.30 9.20 19.78
N ARG A 298 -3.91 9.70 18.69
CA ARG A 298 -3.85 11.12 18.31
C ARG A 298 -5.12 11.90 18.64
N GLY A 299 -6.15 11.25 19.20
CA GLY A 299 -7.41 11.90 19.53
C GLY A 299 -8.17 12.41 18.31
N LEU A 300 -8.11 11.67 17.18
CA LEU A 300 -8.80 12.08 15.96
C LEU A 300 -10.33 12.01 16.16
N SER A 301 -11.01 13.05 15.74
CA SER A 301 -12.47 13.13 15.74
C SER A 301 -13.07 12.31 14.58
N ARG A 302 -14.40 12.03 14.64
CA ARG A 302 -15.13 11.45 13.50
C ARG A 302 -14.99 12.32 12.25
N GLY A 303 -14.89 13.65 12.38
CA GLY A 303 -14.66 14.57 11.29
C GLY A 303 -13.27 14.37 10.63
N ASP A 304 -12.22 14.17 11.44
CA ASP A 304 -10.87 13.88 10.94
C ASP A 304 -10.83 12.54 10.20
N LEU A 305 -11.49 11.51 10.76
CA LEU A 305 -11.58 10.19 10.11
C LEU A 305 -12.35 10.24 8.79
N ALA A 306 -13.43 10.99 8.74
CA ALA A 306 -14.20 11.23 7.51
C ALA A 306 -13.35 12.01 6.47
N LEU A 307 -12.54 12.98 6.92
CA LEU A 307 -11.61 13.71 6.05
C LEU A 307 -10.53 12.78 5.46
N LEU A 308 -9.93 11.91 6.28
CA LEU A 308 -8.97 10.90 5.82
C LEU A 308 -9.59 9.95 4.78
N ALA A 309 -10.82 9.47 5.03
CA ALA A 309 -11.56 8.64 4.08
C ALA A 309 -11.92 9.41 2.80
N ARG A 310 -12.31 10.69 2.89
CA ARG A 310 -12.52 11.57 1.74
C ARG A 310 -11.25 11.72 0.91
N ASN A 311 -10.14 11.96 1.57
CA ASN A 311 -8.83 12.08 0.93
C ASN A 311 -8.46 10.81 0.17
N SER A 312 -8.81 9.61 0.68
CA SER A 312 -8.51 8.35 -0.01
C SER A 312 -9.23 8.24 -1.36
N PHE A 313 -10.48 8.72 -1.47
CA PHE A 313 -11.17 8.78 -2.77
C PHE A 313 -10.59 9.85 -3.69
N LEU A 314 -10.26 11.03 -3.16
CA LEU A 314 -9.66 12.12 -3.93
C LEU A 314 -8.24 11.80 -4.43
N GLY A 315 -7.53 10.93 -3.73
CA GLY A 315 -6.19 10.46 -4.10
C GLY A 315 -6.16 9.19 -4.94
N SER A 316 -7.33 8.58 -5.20
CA SER A 316 -7.43 7.37 -6.00
C SER A 316 -7.31 7.63 -7.50
N PHE A 317 -6.98 6.59 -8.25
CA PHE A 317 -6.97 6.61 -9.71
C PHE A 317 -8.33 6.22 -10.32
N LEU A 318 -9.40 6.39 -9.56
CA LEU A 318 -10.77 6.25 -10.06
C LEU A 318 -11.13 7.39 -11.03
N PRO A 319 -12.04 7.15 -11.98
CA PRO A 319 -12.65 8.23 -12.77
C PRO A 319 -13.44 9.20 -11.85
N ASP A 320 -13.50 10.47 -12.23
CA ASP A 320 -14.16 11.52 -11.44
C ASP A 320 -15.60 11.20 -11.06
N GLU A 321 -16.36 10.54 -11.95
CA GLU A 321 -17.73 10.12 -11.68
C GLU A 321 -17.80 9.08 -10.55
N ALA A 322 -16.87 8.13 -10.52
CA ALA A 322 -16.79 7.12 -9.45
C ALA A 322 -16.35 7.76 -8.12
N VAL A 323 -15.38 8.68 -8.16
CA VAL A 323 -14.98 9.48 -7.00
C VAL A 323 -16.19 10.23 -6.44
N ALA A 324 -16.95 10.94 -7.27
CA ALA A 324 -18.13 11.68 -6.85
C ALA A 324 -19.21 10.76 -6.21
N ALA A 325 -19.43 9.57 -6.78
CA ALA A 325 -20.36 8.59 -6.22
C ALA A 325 -19.93 8.09 -4.82
N HIS A 326 -18.63 7.78 -4.65
CA HIS A 326 -18.08 7.36 -3.36
C HIS A 326 -18.12 8.48 -2.32
N LEU A 327 -17.83 9.72 -2.71
CA LEU A 327 -17.93 10.88 -1.82
C LEU A 327 -19.37 11.09 -1.35
N ALA A 328 -20.38 10.98 -2.22
CA ALA A 328 -21.79 11.07 -1.85
C ALA A 328 -22.19 9.96 -0.87
N ARG A 329 -21.68 8.72 -1.07
CA ARG A 329 -21.91 7.61 -0.12
C ARG A 329 -21.26 7.87 1.24
N LEU A 330 -20.03 8.43 1.25
CA LEU A 330 -19.35 8.81 2.47
C LEU A 330 -20.11 9.88 3.24
N ASP A 331 -20.58 10.93 2.54
CA ASP A 331 -21.35 12.02 3.16
C ASP A 331 -22.63 11.51 3.77
N ALA A 332 -23.39 10.69 3.05
CA ALA A 332 -24.60 10.06 3.57
C ALA A 332 -24.34 9.18 4.81
N TYR A 333 -23.22 8.47 4.83
CA TYR A 333 -22.82 7.68 6.01
C TYR A 333 -22.55 8.57 7.22
N VAL A 334 -21.77 9.65 7.03
CA VAL A 334 -21.39 10.58 8.12
C VAL A 334 -22.61 11.30 8.68
N GLU A 335 -23.54 11.72 7.81
CA GLU A 335 -24.80 12.39 8.23
C GLU A 335 -25.73 11.48 9.03
N ALA A 336 -25.65 10.16 8.84
CA ALA A 336 -26.47 9.17 9.53
C ALA A 336 -25.93 8.75 10.93
N GLN A 337 -24.71 9.19 11.30
CA GLN A 337 -24.02 8.82 12.56
C GLN A 337 -24.06 9.95 13.60
#